data_4efd74ca4d285fa88510cb1d047860de
#
_entry.id   4efd74ca4d285fa88510cb1d047860de
#
_cell.length_a   1.000
_cell.length_b   1.000
_cell.length_c   1.000
_cell.angle_alpha   90.00
_cell.angle_beta   90.00
_cell.angle_gamma   90.00
#
_symmetry.space_group_name_H-M   'P 1'
#
loop_
_entity.id
_entity.type
_entity.pdbx_description
1 polymer ?
#
loop_
_entity_poly.entity_id
_entity_poly.type
_entity_poly.pdbx_seq_one_letter_code
_entity_poly.pdbx_strand_id
1 'polypeptide(L)'
;MARQVEILGEMFAFVDFGETSFFDLPCVYLMAHEQADQIHIHYAGQTARLKARYAGHHQLAAAKSLGATHALILVAPDARDRREFETLLRWHFRPPLNLEEVPTHMQAWRAAMHCGKHDVALRAKAAHLGQAQPVQASVFTQSRIVRG
;
A
#
# COMPACT_ATOMS: atom_id res chain seq x y z
N MET A 1 17.25 -13.37 -0.76
CA MET A 1 16.07 -13.44 -1.63
C MET A 1 14.91 -12.71 -0.99
N ALA A 2 14.31 -11.82 -1.74
CA ALA A 2 13.18 -11.06 -1.23
C ALA A 2 11.87 -11.80 -1.53
N ARG A 3 11.03 -11.94 -0.52
CA ARG A 3 9.66 -12.37 -0.70
C ARG A 3 8.88 -11.23 -1.38
N GLN A 4 8.04 -11.57 -2.33
CA GLN A 4 7.19 -10.60 -3.01
C GLN A 4 5.72 -10.92 -2.81
N VAL A 5 4.92 -9.86 -2.71
CA VAL A 5 3.47 -9.93 -2.57
C VAL A 5 2.85 -9.11 -3.68
N GLU A 6 1.93 -9.71 -4.43
CA GLU A 6 1.20 -9.01 -5.48
C GLU A 6 0.00 -8.27 -4.90
N ILE A 7 -0.06 -6.96 -5.16
CA ILE A 7 -1.18 -6.10 -4.74
C ILE A 7 -1.56 -5.22 -5.94
N LEU A 8 -2.81 -5.29 -6.37
CA LEU A 8 -3.34 -4.52 -7.50
C LEU A 8 -2.47 -4.65 -8.76
N GLY A 9 -1.94 -5.86 -9.00
CA GLY A 9 -1.13 -6.14 -10.17
C GLY A 9 0.34 -5.75 -10.05
N GLU A 10 0.77 -5.21 -8.91
CA GLU A 10 2.15 -4.81 -8.69
C GLU A 10 2.83 -5.70 -7.65
N MET A 11 4.11 -5.97 -7.86
CA MET A 11 4.89 -6.83 -6.97
C MET A 11 5.62 -6.01 -5.92
N PHE A 12 5.19 -6.11 -4.67
CA PHE A 12 5.81 -5.45 -3.54
C PHE A 12 6.84 -6.36 -2.88
N ALA A 13 7.99 -5.81 -2.49
CA ALA A 13 8.93 -6.50 -1.63
C ALA A 13 8.39 -6.53 -0.20
N PHE A 14 8.36 -7.70 0.42
CA PHE A 14 7.91 -7.89 1.81
C PHE A 14 9.14 -7.94 2.70
N VAL A 15 9.37 -6.89 3.50
CA VAL A 15 10.64 -6.62 4.17
C VAL A 15 10.39 -6.36 5.65
N ASP A 16 11.18 -6.96 6.53
CA ASP A 16 11.15 -6.69 7.96
C ASP A 16 11.47 -5.21 8.22
N PHE A 17 10.86 -4.60 9.22
CA PHE A 17 11.12 -3.19 9.57
C PHE A 17 12.60 -2.91 9.87
N GLY A 18 13.31 -3.87 10.42
CA GLY A 18 14.74 -3.73 10.67
C GLY A 18 15.59 -3.58 9.41
N GLU A 19 15.06 -4.04 8.27
CA GLU A 19 15.77 -4.01 6.99
C GLU A 19 15.42 -2.78 6.14
N THR A 20 14.37 -2.04 6.48
CA THR A 20 13.90 -0.91 5.66
C THR A 20 14.91 0.21 5.53
N SER A 21 15.83 0.35 6.50
CA SER A 21 16.88 1.36 6.47
C SER A 21 17.86 1.22 5.30
N PHE A 22 17.92 0.04 4.69
CA PHE A 22 18.78 -0.21 3.53
C PHE A 22 18.19 0.30 2.22
N PHE A 23 16.89 0.61 2.21
CA PHE A 23 16.15 1.02 1.02
C PHE A 23 15.94 2.54 1.03
N ASP A 24 16.93 3.32 0.63
CA ASP A 24 16.77 4.77 0.49
C ASP A 24 16.31 5.11 -0.92
N LEU A 25 15.11 4.64 -1.25
CA LEU A 25 14.55 4.68 -2.59
C LEU A 25 13.22 5.42 -2.63
N PRO A 26 12.88 6.03 -3.79
CA PRO A 26 11.51 6.53 -4.00
C PRO A 26 10.56 5.34 -4.13
N CYS A 27 9.53 5.33 -3.30
CA CYS A 27 8.63 4.18 -3.25
C CYS A 27 7.25 4.52 -2.72
N VAL A 28 6.33 3.61 -3.00
CA VAL A 28 5.07 3.45 -2.28
C VAL A 28 5.30 2.33 -1.27
N TYR A 29 4.81 2.50 -0.04
CA TYR A 29 5.02 1.50 0.99
C TYR A 29 3.76 1.28 1.83
N LEU A 30 3.67 0.08 2.38
CA LEU A 30 2.60 -0.30 3.31
C LEU A 30 3.24 -0.80 4.58
N MET A 31 2.66 -0.46 5.74
CA MET A 31 3.04 -1.06 7.02
C MET A 31 2.05 -2.16 7.34
N ALA A 32 2.54 -3.37 7.59
CA ALA A 32 1.67 -4.54 7.66
C ALA A 32 2.22 -5.64 8.56
N HIS A 33 1.37 -6.63 8.82
CA HIS A 33 1.79 -7.92 9.38
C HIS A 33 1.02 -9.05 8.71
N GLU A 34 1.59 -10.24 8.77
CA GLU A 34 0.95 -11.44 8.26
C GLU A 34 0.42 -12.31 9.41
N GLN A 35 -0.81 -12.77 9.27
CA GLN A 35 -1.43 -13.68 10.22
C GLN A 35 -2.42 -14.58 9.47
N ALA A 36 -2.29 -15.90 9.66
CA ALA A 36 -3.20 -16.89 9.09
C ALA A 36 -3.37 -16.73 7.57
N ASP A 37 -2.28 -16.68 6.82
CA ASP A 37 -2.25 -16.52 5.36
C ASP A 37 -2.87 -15.23 4.84
N GLN A 38 -3.04 -14.26 5.70
CA GLN A 38 -3.60 -12.96 5.36
C GLN A 38 -2.64 -11.84 5.78
N ILE A 39 -2.47 -10.84 4.92
CA ILE A 39 -1.69 -9.65 5.24
C ILE A 39 -2.65 -8.55 5.67
N HIS A 40 -2.42 -8.04 6.89
CA HIS A 40 -3.19 -6.93 7.45
C HIS A 40 -2.42 -5.64 7.24
N ILE A 41 -3.03 -4.69 6.56
CA ILE A 41 -2.42 -3.41 6.18
C ILE A 41 -2.89 -2.35 7.16
N HIS A 42 -1.94 -1.69 7.82
CA HIS A 42 -2.21 -0.68 8.85
C HIS A 42 -2.03 0.74 8.37
N TYR A 43 -1.15 0.96 7.39
CA TYR A 43 -0.83 2.27 6.86
C TYR A 43 -0.33 2.16 5.42
N ALA A 44 -0.70 3.13 4.59
CA ALA A 44 -0.18 3.29 3.23
C ALA A 44 0.43 4.68 3.08
N GLY A 45 1.62 4.76 2.49
CA GLY A 45 2.32 6.01 2.27
C GLY A 45 3.17 5.99 1.01
N GLN A 46 3.75 7.14 0.70
CA GLN A 46 4.73 7.26 -0.38
C GLN A 46 5.82 8.23 0.04
N THR A 47 7.00 8.07 -0.51
CA THR A 47 8.14 8.92 -0.21
C THR A 47 9.15 8.91 -1.33
N ALA A 48 9.89 10.00 -1.48
CA ALA A 48 11.05 10.04 -2.38
C ALA A 48 12.27 9.34 -1.76
N ARG A 49 12.31 9.20 -0.43
CA ARG A 49 13.45 8.64 0.30
C ARG A 49 12.95 7.85 1.52
N LEU A 50 12.89 6.54 1.36
CA LEU A 50 12.32 5.67 2.40
C LEU A 50 13.09 5.71 3.72
N LYS A 51 14.41 5.66 3.67
CA LYS A 51 15.26 5.69 4.86
C LYS A 51 15.00 6.94 5.71
N ALA A 52 15.00 8.11 5.06
CA ALA A 52 14.75 9.38 5.73
C ALA A 52 13.32 9.43 6.30
N ARG A 53 12.35 8.88 5.57
CA ARG A 53 10.95 8.86 6.01
C ARG A 53 10.75 8.01 7.25
N TYR A 54 11.37 6.82 7.31
CA TYR A 54 11.23 5.91 8.46
C TYR A 54 11.87 6.47 9.73
N ALA A 55 12.97 7.20 9.60
CA ALA A 55 13.69 7.77 10.75
C ALA A 55 12.81 8.68 11.62
N GLY A 56 11.80 9.33 11.04
CA GLY A 56 10.90 10.23 11.77
C GLY A 56 9.43 9.95 11.46
N HIS A 57 9.08 8.72 11.13
CA HIS A 57 7.72 8.43 10.70
C HIS A 57 6.74 8.51 11.87
N HIS A 58 5.78 9.43 11.78
CA HIS A 58 4.82 9.68 12.84
C HIS A 58 3.85 8.54 13.12
N GLN A 59 3.65 7.64 12.15
CA GLN A 59 2.73 6.50 12.29
C GLN A 59 3.43 5.17 12.59
N LEU A 60 4.77 5.15 12.64
CA LEU A 60 5.49 3.88 12.82
C LEU A 60 5.19 3.24 14.18
N ALA A 61 5.20 4.02 15.26
CA ALA A 61 4.88 3.51 16.60
C ALA A 61 3.44 3.01 16.67
N ALA A 62 2.49 3.75 16.08
CA ALA A 62 1.09 3.34 16.05
C ALA A 62 0.90 2.04 15.24
N ALA A 63 1.58 1.92 14.11
CA ALA A 63 1.53 0.70 13.30
C ALA A 63 2.08 -0.51 14.07
N LYS A 64 3.20 -0.36 14.75
CA LYS A 64 3.77 -1.41 15.61
C LYS A 64 2.81 -1.80 16.72
N SER A 65 2.11 -0.85 17.31
CA SER A 65 1.09 -1.12 18.34
C SER A 65 -0.07 -1.96 17.81
N LEU A 66 -0.37 -1.86 16.53
CA LEU A 66 -1.39 -2.67 15.86
C LEU A 66 -0.86 -4.01 15.37
N GLY A 67 0.40 -4.33 15.64
CA GLY A 67 1.02 -5.58 15.27
C GLY A 67 1.88 -5.54 14.01
N ALA A 68 2.06 -4.37 13.39
CA ALA A 68 2.87 -4.26 12.19
C ALA A 68 4.32 -4.64 12.44
N THR A 69 4.87 -5.47 11.57
CA THR A 69 6.23 -6.01 11.66
C THR A 69 7.03 -5.81 10.38
N HIS A 70 6.36 -5.54 9.26
CA HIS A 70 6.94 -5.52 7.94
C HIS A 70 6.48 -4.31 7.13
N ALA A 71 7.30 -3.94 6.17
CA ALA A 71 6.94 -3.01 5.12
C ALA A 71 6.78 -3.77 3.81
N LEU A 72 5.76 -3.39 3.04
CA LEU A 72 5.66 -3.78 1.63
C LEU A 72 6.12 -2.58 0.82
N ILE A 73 7.08 -2.78 -0.07
CA ILE A 73 7.76 -1.69 -0.78
C ILE A 73 7.65 -1.90 -2.29
N LEU A 74 7.16 -0.88 -2.97
CA LEU A 74 7.15 -0.80 -4.43
C LEU A 74 7.96 0.41 -4.87
N VAL A 75 9.06 0.18 -5.56
CA VAL A 75 9.88 1.27 -6.09
C VAL A 75 9.10 2.00 -7.17
N ALA A 76 8.99 3.32 -7.03
CA ALA A 76 8.25 4.18 -7.95
C ALA A 76 8.97 5.53 -8.06
N PRO A 77 9.84 5.71 -9.07
CA PRO A 77 10.67 6.92 -9.20
C PRO A 77 9.88 8.19 -9.49
N ASP A 78 8.79 8.08 -10.23
CA ASP A 78 7.98 9.24 -10.61
C ASP A 78 7.07 9.66 -9.46
N ALA A 79 7.13 10.94 -9.11
CA ALA A 79 6.39 11.48 -7.96
C ALA A 79 4.88 11.42 -8.16
N ARG A 80 4.40 11.63 -9.38
CA ARG A 80 2.97 11.56 -9.69
C ARG A 80 2.47 10.12 -9.59
N ASP A 81 3.21 9.17 -10.17
CA ASP A 81 2.86 7.74 -10.08
C ASP A 81 2.78 7.30 -8.62
N ARG A 82 3.72 7.72 -7.78
CA ARG A 82 3.69 7.40 -6.35
C ARG A 82 2.44 7.93 -5.67
N ARG A 83 2.11 9.20 -5.90
CA ARG A 83 0.92 9.83 -5.29
C ARG A 83 -0.37 9.18 -5.74
N GLU A 84 -0.49 8.92 -7.03
CA GLU A 84 -1.69 8.29 -7.58
C GLU A 84 -1.86 6.86 -7.07
N PHE A 85 -0.79 6.09 -7.03
CA PHE A 85 -0.86 4.72 -6.53
C PHE A 85 -1.13 4.67 -5.02
N GLU A 86 -0.53 5.56 -4.24
CA GLU A 86 -0.86 5.69 -2.81
C GLU A 86 -2.34 6.02 -2.60
N THR A 87 -2.88 6.96 -3.36
CA THR A 87 -4.30 7.30 -3.32
C THR A 87 -5.16 6.07 -3.57
N LEU A 88 -4.79 5.28 -4.57
CA LEU A 88 -5.51 4.06 -4.91
C LEU A 88 -5.46 3.03 -3.79
N LEU A 89 -4.31 2.83 -3.19
CA LEU A 89 -4.15 1.90 -2.06
C LEU A 89 -4.95 2.33 -0.84
N ARG A 90 -4.92 3.62 -0.50
CA ARG A 90 -5.70 4.15 0.62
C ARG A 90 -7.19 3.98 0.41
N TRP A 91 -7.66 4.20 -0.79
CA TRP A 91 -9.06 3.98 -1.12
C TRP A 91 -9.42 2.49 -1.10
N HIS A 92 -8.57 1.66 -1.70
CA HIS A 92 -8.86 0.23 -1.86
C HIS A 92 -8.85 -0.50 -0.53
N PHE A 93 -7.85 -0.28 0.31
CA PHE A 93 -7.68 -1.01 1.58
C PHE A 93 -8.24 -0.26 2.79
N ARG A 94 -8.35 1.06 2.72
CA ARG A 94 -8.76 1.90 3.85
C ARG A 94 -8.00 1.55 5.13
N PRO A 95 -6.65 1.63 5.14
CA PRO A 95 -5.89 1.24 6.30
C PRO A 95 -6.29 2.05 7.53
N PRO A 96 -6.37 1.45 8.72
CA PRO A 96 -6.90 2.13 9.91
C PRO A 96 -6.15 3.41 10.28
N LEU A 97 -4.86 3.49 9.99
CA LEU A 97 -4.07 4.69 10.32
C LEU A 97 -4.17 5.80 9.26
N ASN A 98 -4.86 5.55 8.14
CA ASN A 98 -5.15 6.54 7.09
C ASN A 98 -6.62 7.01 7.11
N LEU A 99 -7.38 6.78 8.17
CA LEU A 99 -8.82 7.05 8.18
C LEU A 99 -9.18 8.52 7.91
N GLU A 100 -8.35 9.46 8.37
CA GLU A 100 -8.60 10.88 8.15
C GLU A 100 -8.36 11.33 6.71
N GLU A 101 -7.71 10.48 5.92
CA GLU A 101 -7.29 10.77 4.56
C GLU A 101 -7.92 9.82 3.54
N VAL A 102 -9.11 9.28 3.81
CA VAL A 102 -9.78 8.36 2.88
C VAL A 102 -10.13 9.11 1.60
N PRO A 103 -9.56 8.69 0.45
CA PRO A 103 -9.87 9.33 -0.82
C PRO A 103 -11.33 9.13 -1.23
N THR A 104 -11.85 10.08 -1.99
CA THR A 104 -13.17 9.94 -2.61
C THR A 104 -13.14 8.88 -3.71
N HIS A 105 -14.31 8.36 -4.07
CA HIS A 105 -14.42 7.43 -5.21
C HIS A 105 -13.91 8.05 -6.51
N MET A 106 -14.13 9.34 -6.70
CA MET A 106 -13.64 10.05 -7.89
C MET A 106 -12.13 10.18 -7.91
N GLN A 107 -11.51 10.44 -6.76
CA GLN A 107 -10.05 10.47 -6.65
C GLN A 107 -9.47 9.09 -6.97
N ALA A 108 -10.09 8.02 -6.45
CA ALA A 108 -9.68 6.65 -6.72
C ALA A 108 -9.83 6.29 -8.20
N TRP A 109 -10.91 6.72 -8.83
CA TRP A 109 -11.11 6.50 -10.25
C TRP A 109 -10.01 7.14 -11.08
N ARG A 110 -9.70 8.42 -10.83
CA ARG A 110 -8.62 9.11 -11.53
C ARG A 110 -7.27 8.44 -11.30
N ALA A 111 -7.00 8.05 -10.07
CA ALA A 111 -5.77 7.34 -9.70
C ALA A 111 -5.65 6.00 -10.43
N ALA A 112 -6.73 5.23 -10.44
CA ALA A 112 -6.76 3.93 -11.13
C ALA A 112 -6.55 4.09 -12.64
N MET A 113 -7.17 5.10 -13.25
CA MET A 113 -6.97 5.39 -14.67
C MET A 113 -5.52 5.80 -14.96
N HIS A 114 -4.94 6.65 -14.12
CA HIS A 114 -3.53 7.04 -14.25
C HIS A 114 -2.59 5.82 -14.15
N CYS A 115 -2.86 4.91 -13.23
CA CYS A 115 -2.04 3.71 -13.02
C CYS A 115 -2.35 2.57 -13.97
N GLY A 116 -3.29 2.73 -14.89
CA GLY A 116 -3.69 1.68 -15.83
C GLY A 116 -4.43 0.51 -15.19
N LYS A 117 -5.09 0.74 -14.05
CA LYS A 117 -5.83 -0.27 -13.29
C LYS A 117 -7.33 -0.18 -13.61
N HIS A 118 -7.72 -0.61 -14.80
CA HIS A 118 -9.09 -0.42 -15.30
C HIS A 118 -10.15 -1.12 -14.44
N ASP A 119 -9.87 -2.30 -13.90
CA ASP A 119 -10.81 -3.02 -13.05
C ASP A 119 -11.09 -2.25 -11.76
N VAL A 120 -10.05 -1.66 -11.18
CA VAL A 120 -10.17 -0.83 -9.98
C VAL A 120 -10.93 0.46 -10.30
N ALA A 121 -10.67 1.06 -11.46
CA ALA A 121 -11.38 2.24 -11.93
C ALA A 121 -12.89 1.98 -12.05
N LEU A 122 -13.26 0.83 -12.60
CA LEU A 122 -14.66 0.43 -12.71
C LEU A 122 -15.32 0.27 -11.33
N ARG A 123 -14.61 -0.32 -10.37
CA ARG A 123 -15.13 -0.45 -9.00
C ARG A 123 -15.30 0.91 -8.32
N ALA A 124 -14.35 1.82 -8.53
CA ALA A 124 -14.43 3.17 -7.97
C ALA A 124 -15.61 3.93 -8.57
N LYS A 125 -15.84 3.81 -9.87
CA LYS A 125 -17.00 4.39 -10.54
C LYS A 125 -18.31 3.82 -10.00
N ALA A 126 -18.38 2.49 -9.86
CA ALA A 126 -19.57 1.83 -9.31
C ALA A 126 -19.83 2.27 -7.87
N ALA A 127 -18.77 2.41 -7.05
CA ALA A 127 -18.89 2.90 -5.67
C ALA A 127 -19.40 4.34 -5.63
N HIS A 128 -18.94 5.20 -6.55
CA HIS A 128 -19.41 6.58 -6.68
C HIS A 128 -20.92 6.62 -6.97
N LEU A 129 -21.41 5.63 -7.72
CA LEU A 129 -22.83 5.51 -8.04
C LEU A 129 -23.63 4.71 -7.00
N GLY A 130 -23.00 4.34 -5.87
CA GLY A 130 -23.65 3.58 -4.80
C GLY A 130 -23.88 2.10 -5.10
N GLN A 131 -23.12 1.52 -6.05
CA GLN A 131 -23.32 0.16 -6.55
C GLN A 131 -22.27 -0.85 -6.08
N ALA A 132 -21.18 -0.39 -5.41
CA ALA A 132 -20.08 -1.24 -4.99
C ALA A 132 -20.08 -1.46 -3.48
N GLN A 133 -19.56 -2.62 -3.05
CA GLN A 133 -19.36 -2.97 -1.65
C GLN A 133 -18.05 -2.42 -1.11
N PRO A 134 -17.96 -2.14 0.21
CA PRO A 134 -16.72 -1.72 0.84
C PRO A 134 -15.62 -2.78 0.69
N VAL A 135 -14.36 -2.32 0.62
CA VAL A 135 -13.18 -3.17 0.55
C VAL A 135 -12.57 -3.27 1.94
N GLN A 136 -12.08 -4.46 2.32
CA GLN A 136 -11.43 -4.67 3.60
C GLN A 136 -9.95 -4.29 3.55
N ALA A 137 -9.40 -3.90 4.71
CA ALA A 137 -8.01 -3.47 4.85
C ALA A 137 -7.03 -4.64 4.96
N SER A 138 -7.27 -5.71 4.21
CA SER A 138 -6.42 -6.89 4.19
C SER A 138 -6.45 -7.58 2.83
N VAL A 139 -5.44 -8.40 2.57
CA VAL A 139 -5.30 -9.15 1.33
C VAL A 139 -4.82 -10.56 1.64
N PHE A 140 -5.36 -11.56 0.94
CA PHE A 140 -4.86 -12.92 1.04
C PHE A 140 -3.46 -13.01 0.46
N THR A 141 -2.58 -13.74 1.17
CA THR A 141 -1.20 -13.90 0.71
C THR A 141 -1.11 -14.88 -0.44
N GLN A 142 -0.94 -14.36 -1.63
CA GLN A 142 -0.38 -15.11 -2.75
C GLN A 142 1.06 -14.64 -2.91
N SER A 143 1.86 -14.89 -1.89
CA SER A 143 3.22 -14.41 -1.88
C SER A 143 4.10 -15.26 -2.80
N ARG A 144 4.88 -14.59 -3.61
CA ARG A 144 5.91 -15.23 -4.42
C ARG A 144 7.26 -15.03 -3.75
N ILE A 145 7.98 -16.13 -3.59
CA ILE A 145 9.37 -16.08 -3.14
C ILE A 145 10.23 -16.05 -4.38
N VAL A 146 10.94 -14.94 -4.58
CA VAL A 146 11.91 -14.83 -5.66
C VAL A 146 13.18 -15.50 -5.22
N ARG A 147 13.58 -16.55 -5.94
CA ARG A 147 14.85 -17.24 -5.75
C ARG A 147 15.81 -16.76 -6.81
N GLY A 148 16.76 -15.98 -6.37
CA GLY A 148 17.85 -15.48 -7.23
C GLY A 148 18.89 -16.55 -7.52
#